data_3ec55525b1865a3569de7d4a8bade7f1
#
_entry.id   3ec55525b1865a3569de7d4a8bade7f1
#
_cell.length_a   1.000
_cell.length_b   1.000
_cell.length_c   1.000
_cell.angle_alpha   90.00
_cell.angle_beta   90.00
_cell.angle_gamma   90.00
#
_symmetry.space_group_name_H-M   'P 1'
#
loop_
_entity.id
_entity.type
_entity.pdbx_description
1 polymer ?
#
loop_
_entity_poly.entity_id
_entity_poly.type
_entity_poly.pdbx_seq_one_letter_code
_entity_poly.pdbx_strand_id
1 'polypeptide(L)'
;MKLKKWSWIGLLMLCVTLLVGCVDYTSRGYLEELAGKKLSRVYSTENIEDLFEQFPNGFTVSQMRVVGDSTVFVYLEAREKGKPLVGTIKQLNSKTKKEEKSQTIQYVDGKFVFENEEEAKKLWPQGKFLFQGLQLNKDILAKARLHSKQYTNREESPTGDNSFYLEYSIQLPVVNRILGIDESQPIDFSIFGHDESKGFVYEIGAQQDNITTLWEMIREIRK
;
A
#
# COMPACT_ATOMS: atom_id res chain seq x y z
N MET A 1 -43.12 -43.67 -21.56
CA MET A 1 -42.92 -42.87 -20.31
C MET A 1 -41.42 -42.55 -20.04
N LYS A 2 -40.71 -41.92 -21.00
CA LYS A 2 -39.26 -41.60 -20.87
C LYS A 2 -38.92 -40.11 -20.98
N LEU A 3 -39.90 -39.23 -21.21
CA LEU A 3 -39.66 -37.79 -21.42
C LEU A 3 -39.51 -36.94 -20.12
N LYS A 4 -39.92 -37.44 -18.94
CA LYS A 4 -39.88 -36.64 -17.70
C LYS A 4 -38.48 -36.49 -17.05
N LYS A 5 -37.52 -37.40 -17.32
CA LYS A 5 -36.19 -37.34 -16.70
C LYS A 5 -35.26 -36.28 -17.33
N TRP A 6 -35.45 -35.94 -18.59
CA TRP A 6 -34.60 -34.95 -19.28
C TRP A 6 -34.96 -33.51 -18.96
N SER A 7 -36.22 -33.25 -18.60
CA SER A 7 -36.69 -31.94 -18.16
C SER A 7 -36.04 -31.48 -16.84
N TRP A 8 -35.76 -32.42 -15.92
CA TRP A 8 -35.13 -32.10 -14.63
C TRP A 8 -33.65 -31.81 -14.79
N ILE A 9 -32.94 -32.48 -15.70
CA ILE A 9 -31.52 -32.23 -15.97
C ILE A 9 -31.34 -30.85 -16.65
N GLY A 10 -32.23 -30.51 -17.58
CA GLY A 10 -32.22 -29.17 -18.16
C GLY A 10 -32.52 -28.05 -17.18
N LEU A 11 -33.45 -28.27 -16.25
CA LEU A 11 -33.78 -27.32 -15.19
C LEU A 11 -32.61 -27.17 -14.18
N LEU A 12 -31.94 -28.28 -13.86
CA LEU A 12 -30.79 -28.27 -12.93
C LEU A 12 -29.58 -27.57 -13.57
N MET A 13 -29.32 -27.78 -14.88
CA MET A 13 -28.29 -27.05 -15.62
C MET A 13 -28.61 -25.56 -15.73
N LEU A 14 -29.86 -25.18 -15.93
CA LEU A 14 -30.28 -23.78 -15.96
C LEU A 14 -30.09 -23.10 -14.58
N CYS A 15 -30.41 -23.80 -13.51
CA CYS A 15 -30.16 -23.29 -12.13
C CYS A 15 -28.68 -23.14 -11.80
N VAL A 16 -27.80 -24.03 -12.29
CA VAL A 16 -26.36 -23.94 -12.07
C VAL A 16 -25.76 -22.77 -12.86
N THR A 17 -26.25 -22.47 -14.07
CA THR A 17 -25.80 -21.32 -14.86
C THR A 17 -26.29 -19.97 -14.29
N LEU A 18 -27.42 -19.96 -13.58
CA LEU A 18 -27.91 -18.76 -12.88
C LEU A 18 -27.20 -18.50 -11.54
N LEU A 19 -26.48 -19.50 -10.99
CA LEU A 19 -25.67 -19.38 -9.76
C LEU A 19 -24.24 -18.93 -10.03
N VAL A 20 -23.80 -18.78 -11.27
CA VAL A 20 -22.59 -18.06 -11.62
C VAL A 20 -22.92 -16.57 -11.47
N GLY A 21 -23.03 -16.12 -10.22
CA GLY A 21 -23.26 -14.74 -9.90
C GLY A 21 -22.18 -13.88 -10.57
N CYS A 22 -22.59 -12.85 -11.27
CA CYS A 22 -21.67 -11.84 -11.77
C CYS A 22 -20.82 -11.35 -10.58
N VAL A 23 -19.52 -11.50 -10.67
CA VAL A 23 -18.61 -10.93 -9.65
C VAL A 23 -18.78 -9.42 -9.71
N ASP A 24 -19.28 -8.84 -8.62
CA ASP A 24 -19.34 -7.38 -8.49
C ASP A 24 -17.95 -6.86 -8.09
N TYR A 25 -17.16 -6.51 -9.09
CA TYR A 25 -15.81 -5.94 -8.93
C TYR A 25 -15.80 -4.62 -8.17
N THR A 26 -16.95 -3.97 -8.02
CA THR A 26 -17.08 -2.70 -7.29
C THR A 26 -17.53 -2.91 -5.83
N SER A 27 -17.84 -4.14 -5.44
CA SER A 27 -18.29 -4.44 -4.08
C SER A 27 -17.17 -4.22 -3.06
N ARG A 28 -17.55 -3.77 -1.87
CA ARG A 28 -16.63 -3.62 -0.74
C ARG A 28 -15.84 -4.91 -0.47
N GLY A 29 -16.56 -6.03 -0.41
CA GLY A 29 -15.96 -7.33 -0.10
C GLY A 29 -14.91 -7.76 -1.12
N TYR A 30 -15.17 -7.54 -2.42
CA TYR A 30 -14.22 -7.83 -3.48
C TYR A 30 -12.96 -6.94 -3.39
N LEU A 31 -13.14 -5.63 -3.23
CA LEU A 31 -12.02 -4.70 -3.17
C LEU A 31 -11.16 -4.90 -1.91
N GLU A 32 -11.78 -5.17 -0.76
CA GLU A 32 -11.04 -5.48 0.48
C GLU A 32 -10.30 -6.83 0.40
N GLU A 33 -10.86 -7.81 -0.28
CA GLU A 33 -10.16 -9.07 -0.54
C GLU A 33 -8.96 -8.87 -1.44
N LEU A 34 -9.13 -8.12 -2.54
CA LEU A 34 -8.06 -7.79 -3.46
C LEU A 34 -6.94 -7.01 -2.76
N ALA A 35 -7.28 -5.93 -2.06
CA ALA A 35 -6.34 -5.13 -1.29
C ALA A 35 -5.65 -5.95 -0.19
N GLY A 36 -6.42 -6.66 0.63
CA GLY A 36 -5.90 -7.45 1.73
C GLY A 36 -4.96 -8.56 1.29
N LYS A 37 -5.29 -9.27 0.21
CA LYS A 37 -4.43 -10.31 -0.37
C LYS A 37 -3.10 -9.75 -0.87
N LYS A 38 -3.10 -8.55 -1.46
CA LYS A 38 -1.89 -7.91 -1.98
C LYS A 38 -1.05 -7.29 -0.87
N LEU A 39 -1.69 -6.52 0.01
CA LEU A 39 -0.99 -5.84 1.10
C LEU A 39 -0.39 -6.82 2.10
N SER A 40 -1.07 -7.93 2.42
CA SER A 40 -0.54 -8.94 3.33
C SER A 40 0.77 -9.60 2.87
N ARG A 41 1.11 -9.48 1.58
CA ARG A 41 2.41 -9.97 1.04
C ARG A 41 3.58 -9.06 1.45
N VAL A 42 3.31 -7.84 1.83
CA VAL A 42 4.31 -6.79 2.08
C VAL A 42 4.22 -6.29 3.52
N TYR A 43 3.01 -5.94 3.95
CA TYR A 43 2.79 -5.34 5.27
C TYR A 43 2.86 -6.38 6.37
N SER A 44 3.72 -6.11 7.34
CA SER A 44 4.32 -6.93 8.39
C SER A 44 5.65 -7.62 8.01
N THR A 45 6.30 -7.21 6.93
CA THR A 45 7.66 -7.64 6.63
C THR A 45 8.66 -6.87 7.50
N GLU A 46 9.33 -7.53 8.42
CA GLU A 46 10.26 -6.84 9.35
C GLU A 46 11.58 -6.49 8.67
N ASN A 47 12.15 -7.43 7.92
CA ASN A 47 13.38 -7.21 7.19
C ASN A 47 13.07 -6.82 5.73
N ILE A 48 13.61 -5.67 5.29
CA ILE A 48 13.37 -5.16 3.93
C ILE A 48 13.85 -6.13 2.85
N GLU A 49 14.92 -6.88 3.10
CA GLU A 49 15.45 -7.84 2.13
C GLU A 49 14.49 -9.02 1.87
N ASP A 50 13.60 -9.33 2.81
CA ASP A 50 12.62 -10.39 2.62
C ASP A 50 11.59 -10.05 1.53
N LEU A 51 11.46 -8.76 1.17
CA LEU A 51 10.64 -8.34 0.03
C LEU A 51 11.14 -8.92 -1.31
N PHE A 52 12.40 -9.34 -1.42
CA PHE A 52 12.88 -10.06 -2.61
C PHE A 52 12.19 -11.41 -2.83
N GLU A 53 11.58 -12.01 -1.81
CA GLU A 53 10.75 -13.21 -1.99
C GLU A 53 9.48 -12.91 -2.78
N GLN A 54 8.97 -11.67 -2.66
CA GLN A 54 7.80 -11.20 -3.39
C GLN A 54 8.17 -10.53 -4.72
N PHE A 55 9.33 -9.86 -4.78
CA PHE A 55 9.80 -9.04 -5.90
C PHE A 55 11.23 -9.44 -6.31
N PRO A 56 11.41 -10.61 -6.93
CA PRO A 56 12.75 -11.16 -7.24
C PRO A 56 13.56 -10.29 -8.21
N ASN A 57 12.91 -9.43 -8.99
CA ASN A 57 13.57 -8.50 -9.91
C ASN A 57 13.93 -7.15 -9.26
N GLY A 58 13.57 -6.98 -7.99
CA GLY A 58 13.76 -5.75 -7.24
C GLY A 58 12.49 -4.96 -6.99
N PHE A 59 12.63 -3.93 -6.19
CA PHE A 59 11.52 -3.06 -5.77
C PHE A 59 12.03 -1.69 -5.38
N THR A 60 11.12 -0.73 -5.31
CA THR A 60 11.34 0.57 -4.69
C THR A 60 10.35 0.78 -3.56
N VAL A 61 10.79 1.44 -2.51
CA VAL A 61 9.94 1.94 -1.44
C VAL A 61 10.12 3.44 -1.35
N SER A 62 9.03 4.17 -1.29
CA SER A 62 9.05 5.60 -0.99
C SER A 62 8.07 5.92 0.12
N GLN A 63 8.50 6.77 1.05
CA GLN A 63 7.67 7.29 2.11
C GLN A 63 7.75 8.82 2.10
N MET A 64 6.60 9.45 2.19
CA MET A 64 6.49 10.89 2.28
C MET A 64 5.75 11.28 3.56
N ARG A 65 6.30 12.23 4.29
CA ARG A 65 5.65 12.82 5.46
C ARG A 65 5.58 14.34 5.30
N VAL A 66 4.38 14.88 5.41
CA VAL A 66 4.15 16.34 5.41
C VAL A 66 3.80 16.76 6.83
N VAL A 67 4.52 17.74 7.35
CA VAL A 67 4.25 18.34 8.66
C VAL A 67 4.41 19.86 8.52
N GLY A 68 3.31 20.58 8.54
CA GLY A 68 3.31 22.02 8.30
C GLY A 68 3.91 22.38 6.94
N ASP A 69 4.95 23.23 6.96
CA ASP A 69 5.63 23.70 5.73
C ASP A 69 6.78 22.78 5.29
N SER A 70 6.94 21.61 5.91
CA SER A 70 8.01 20.67 5.60
C SER A 70 7.48 19.38 5.02
N THR A 71 8.11 18.92 3.93
CA THR A 71 7.86 17.60 3.34
C THR A 71 9.16 16.80 3.37
N VAL A 72 9.13 15.66 4.03
CA VAL A 72 10.25 14.72 4.04
C VAL A 72 9.94 13.54 3.13
N PHE A 73 10.84 13.25 2.23
CA PHE A 73 10.82 12.06 1.36
C PHE A 73 11.93 11.11 1.76
N VAL A 74 11.58 9.85 1.91
CA VAL A 74 12.54 8.75 2.04
C VAL A 74 12.32 7.83 0.86
N TYR A 75 13.37 7.57 0.10
CA TYR A 75 13.34 6.67 -1.05
C TYR A 75 14.40 5.59 -0.87
N LEU A 76 14.05 4.35 -1.18
CA LEU A 76 14.95 3.22 -1.18
C LEU A 76 14.73 2.38 -2.44
N GLU A 77 15.81 1.95 -3.06
CA GLU A 77 15.80 1.07 -4.23
C GLU A 77 16.59 -0.20 -3.97
N ALA A 78 15.98 -1.32 -4.27
CA ALA A 78 16.51 -2.67 -4.12
C ALA A 78 16.52 -3.35 -5.49
N ARG A 79 17.70 -3.55 -6.09
CA ARG A 79 17.84 -4.14 -7.44
C ARG A 79 18.24 -5.60 -7.42
N GLU A 80 19.02 -6.01 -6.44
CA GLU A 80 19.62 -7.34 -6.39
C GLU A 80 19.71 -7.82 -4.94
N LYS A 81 19.24 -9.04 -4.68
CA LYS A 81 19.30 -9.63 -3.34
C LYS A 81 20.75 -9.79 -2.88
N GLY A 82 21.04 -9.45 -1.62
CA GLY A 82 22.38 -9.52 -1.04
C GLY A 82 23.32 -8.38 -1.45
N LYS A 83 22.83 -7.37 -2.18
CA LYS A 83 23.54 -6.12 -2.39
C LYS A 83 22.97 -5.02 -1.51
N PRO A 84 23.76 -4.01 -1.12
CA PRO A 84 23.23 -2.86 -0.40
C PRO A 84 22.07 -2.22 -1.15
N LEU A 85 20.97 -1.98 -0.43
CA LEU A 85 19.89 -1.17 -0.95
C LEU A 85 20.30 0.29 -0.79
N VAL A 86 20.08 1.08 -1.83
CA VAL A 86 20.50 2.49 -1.83
C VAL A 86 19.31 3.43 -1.95
N GLY A 87 19.44 4.60 -1.35
CA GLY A 87 18.36 5.55 -1.35
C GLY A 87 18.76 6.94 -0.89
N THR A 88 17.75 7.76 -0.65
CA THR A 88 17.93 9.16 -0.20
C THR A 88 16.87 9.54 0.82
N ILE A 89 17.24 10.43 1.74
CA ILE A 89 16.30 11.23 2.53
C ILE A 89 16.40 12.66 2.05
N LYS A 90 15.26 13.29 1.75
CA LYS A 90 15.17 14.67 1.30
C LYS A 90 14.15 15.44 2.11
N GLN A 91 14.49 16.67 2.48
CA GLN A 91 13.53 17.63 3.02
C GLN A 91 13.28 18.71 1.97
N LEU A 92 12.01 18.95 1.70
CA LEU A 92 11.56 20.03 0.82
C LEU A 92 10.69 20.99 1.62
N ASN A 93 10.74 22.26 1.27
CA ASN A 93 9.73 23.21 1.68
C ASN A 93 8.42 22.92 0.94
N SER A 94 7.33 22.68 1.67
CA SER A 94 6.05 22.25 1.09
C SER A 94 5.44 23.30 0.16
N LYS A 95 5.70 24.60 0.40
CA LYS A 95 5.16 25.71 -0.40
C LYS A 95 6.00 25.98 -1.65
N THR A 96 7.32 26.08 -1.48
CA THR A 96 8.22 26.47 -2.58
C THR A 96 8.74 25.29 -3.39
N LYS A 97 8.56 24.05 -2.88
CA LYS A 97 9.09 22.79 -3.43
C LYS A 97 10.64 22.79 -3.53
N LYS A 98 11.32 23.72 -2.90
CA LYS A 98 12.79 23.75 -2.87
C LYS A 98 13.33 22.71 -1.91
N GLU A 99 14.37 22.01 -2.33
CA GLU A 99 15.15 21.11 -1.48
C GLU A 99 15.94 21.94 -0.47
N GLU A 100 15.73 21.61 0.81
CA GLU A 100 16.43 22.25 1.94
C GLU A 100 17.56 21.38 2.47
N LYS A 101 17.34 20.06 2.41
CA LYS A 101 18.30 19.05 2.88
C LYS A 101 18.19 17.79 2.04
N SER A 102 19.32 17.11 1.88
CA SER A 102 19.40 15.82 1.22
C SER A 102 20.57 15.02 1.76
N GLN A 103 20.38 13.71 1.93
CA GLN A 103 21.46 12.80 2.26
C GLN A 103 21.22 11.41 1.66
N THR A 104 22.30 10.68 1.46
CA THR A 104 22.25 9.28 1.01
C THR A 104 21.96 8.37 2.19
N ILE A 105 21.19 7.31 1.92
CA ILE A 105 20.97 6.21 2.86
C ILE A 105 21.31 4.89 2.19
N GLN A 106 21.74 3.93 2.98
CA GLN A 106 21.92 2.54 2.57
C GLN A 106 21.25 1.62 3.57
N TYR A 107 20.78 0.47 3.10
CA TYR A 107 20.35 -0.60 3.97
C TYR A 107 21.26 -1.81 3.72
N VAL A 108 21.98 -2.20 4.76
CA VAL A 108 23.02 -3.23 4.72
C VAL A 108 22.93 -4.05 5.99
N ASP A 109 22.96 -5.37 5.87
CA ASP A 109 22.95 -6.31 7.00
C ASP A 109 21.82 -6.04 8.00
N GLY A 110 20.63 -5.77 7.49
CA GLY A 110 19.43 -5.53 8.30
C GLY A 110 19.36 -4.15 8.97
N LYS A 111 20.21 -3.20 8.59
CA LYS A 111 20.30 -1.87 9.23
C LYS A 111 20.43 -0.75 8.23
N PHE A 112 19.85 0.40 8.57
CA PHE A 112 20.10 1.64 7.85
C PHE A 112 21.45 2.24 8.24
N VAL A 113 22.20 2.65 7.23
CA VAL A 113 23.45 3.41 7.33
C VAL A 113 23.20 4.76 6.69
N PHE A 114 23.49 5.83 7.43
CA PHE A 114 23.25 7.21 7.03
C PHE A 114 24.56 7.94 6.80
N GLU A 115 24.59 8.86 5.87
CA GLU A 115 25.72 9.78 5.66
C GLU A 115 25.90 10.68 6.90
N ASN A 116 24.78 11.16 7.46
CA ASN A 116 24.73 11.91 8.70
C ASN A 116 23.60 11.36 9.58
N GLU A 117 23.96 10.59 10.61
CA GLU A 117 22.99 9.89 11.47
C GLU A 117 22.14 10.86 12.32
N GLU A 118 22.75 11.95 12.83
CA GLU A 118 22.01 12.93 13.63
C GLU A 118 20.96 13.67 12.79
N GLU A 119 21.30 14.02 11.57
CA GLU A 119 20.37 14.67 10.65
C GLU A 119 19.29 13.70 10.18
N ALA A 120 19.64 12.46 9.89
CA ALA A 120 18.67 11.42 9.53
C ALA A 120 17.63 11.22 10.64
N LYS A 121 18.05 11.14 11.90
CA LYS A 121 17.14 11.03 13.05
C LYS A 121 16.18 12.22 13.19
N LYS A 122 16.60 13.41 12.79
CA LYS A 122 15.72 14.60 12.79
C LYS A 122 14.71 14.55 11.68
N LEU A 123 15.12 14.11 10.48
CA LEU A 123 14.26 14.05 9.29
C LEU A 123 13.32 12.85 9.32
N TRP A 124 13.86 11.70 9.71
CA TRP A 124 13.15 10.41 9.72
C TRP A 124 13.33 9.69 11.07
N PRO A 125 12.70 10.21 12.14
CA PRO A 125 12.96 9.77 13.51
C PRO A 125 12.60 8.31 13.77
N GLN A 126 11.67 7.75 12.99
CA GLN A 126 11.26 6.35 13.11
C GLN A 126 12.32 5.38 12.56
N GLY A 127 13.12 5.81 11.57
CA GLY A 127 14.10 4.95 10.91
C GLY A 127 13.50 3.67 10.30
N LYS A 128 12.19 3.69 9.98
CA LYS A 128 11.42 2.54 9.50
C LYS A 128 10.37 2.98 8.49
N PHE A 129 10.14 2.13 7.51
CA PHE A 129 8.96 2.20 6.66
C PHE A 129 7.73 1.63 7.37
N LEU A 130 6.53 2.00 6.93
CA LEU A 130 5.28 1.51 7.54
C LEU A 130 5.17 0.01 7.47
N PHE A 131 5.51 -0.59 6.32
CA PHE A 131 5.37 -2.02 6.13
C PHE A 131 6.19 -2.86 7.13
N GLN A 132 7.22 -2.29 7.77
CA GLN A 132 8.04 -2.98 8.76
C GLN A 132 7.35 -3.14 10.13
N GLY A 133 6.17 -2.65 10.32
CA GLY A 133 5.45 -2.79 11.61
C GLY A 133 3.95 -2.72 11.49
N LEU A 134 3.44 -2.36 10.31
CA LEU A 134 2.01 -2.26 10.07
C LEU A 134 1.48 -3.57 9.47
N GLN A 135 0.50 -4.17 10.12
CA GLN A 135 -0.22 -5.31 9.57
C GLN A 135 -1.45 -4.82 8.81
N LEU A 136 -1.57 -5.22 7.55
CA LEU A 136 -2.74 -4.94 6.72
C LEU A 136 -3.22 -6.22 6.04
N ASN A 137 -4.45 -6.61 6.36
CA ASN A 137 -5.11 -7.75 5.76
C ASN A 137 -6.63 -7.49 5.66
N LYS A 138 -7.34 -8.38 4.97
CA LYS A 138 -8.78 -8.29 4.78
C LYS A 138 -9.56 -8.12 6.09
N ASP A 139 -9.19 -8.87 7.14
CA ASP A 139 -9.93 -8.87 8.40
C ASP A 139 -9.81 -7.54 9.15
N ILE A 140 -8.66 -6.87 9.03
CA ILE A 140 -8.43 -5.53 9.58
C ILE A 140 -9.28 -4.52 8.80
N LEU A 141 -9.26 -4.57 7.48
CA LEU A 141 -10.01 -3.65 6.62
C LEU A 141 -11.52 -3.82 6.80
N ALA A 142 -12.01 -5.07 6.88
CA ALA A 142 -13.43 -5.36 7.05
C ALA A 142 -14.03 -4.81 8.35
N LYS A 143 -13.21 -4.67 9.40
CA LYS A 143 -13.61 -4.08 10.69
C LYS A 143 -13.59 -2.56 10.70
N ALA A 144 -12.90 -1.95 9.76
CA ALA A 144 -12.78 -0.51 9.66
C ALA A 144 -14.07 0.12 9.08
N ARG A 145 -14.31 1.39 9.41
CA ARG A 145 -15.41 2.15 8.80
C ARG A 145 -14.99 2.65 7.44
N LEU A 146 -15.54 2.03 6.39
CA LEU A 146 -15.33 2.49 5.02
C LEU A 146 -16.10 3.80 4.77
N HIS A 147 -15.41 4.83 4.28
CA HIS A 147 -15.99 6.11 3.88
C HIS A 147 -16.23 6.16 2.38
N SER A 148 -15.24 5.76 1.60
CA SER A 148 -15.27 5.85 0.16
C SER A 148 -14.64 4.63 -0.49
N LYS A 149 -15.17 4.26 -1.64
CA LYS A 149 -14.60 3.23 -2.52
C LYS A 149 -14.78 3.63 -3.97
N GLN A 150 -13.76 3.40 -4.77
CA GLN A 150 -13.81 3.60 -6.22
C GLN A 150 -13.12 2.43 -6.91
N TYR A 151 -13.68 2.01 -8.01
CA TYR A 151 -13.05 1.08 -8.94
C TYR A 151 -13.09 1.71 -10.32
N THR A 152 -11.94 1.73 -10.99
CA THR A 152 -11.80 2.23 -12.35
C THR A 152 -11.35 1.08 -13.22
N ASN A 153 -12.15 0.73 -14.21
CA ASN A 153 -11.81 -0.34 -15.13
C ASN A 153 -10.74 0.13 -16.14
N ARG A 154 -10.13 -0.83 -16.83
CA ARG A 154 -9.03 -0.58 -17.77
C ARG A 154 -9.40 0.41 -18.89
N GLU A 155 -10.64 0.38 -19.36
CA GLU A 155 -11.10 1.20 -20.50
C GLU A 155 -11.26 2.67 -20.09
N GLU A 156 -11.59 2.92 -18.83
CA GLU A 156 -11.78 4.26 -18.24
C GLU A 156 -10.49 4.81 -17.61
N SER A 157 -9.51 3.95 -17.41
CA SER A 157 -8.26 4.32 -16.73
C SER A 157 -7.30 5.05 -17.66
N PRO A 158 -6.78 6.22 -17.28
CA PRO A 158 -5.75 6.93 -18.04
C PRO A 158 -4.46 6.11 -18.21
N THR A 159 -4.20 5.16 -17.32
CA THR A 159 -3.03 4.28 -17.34
C THR A 159 -3.26 2.98 -18.11
N GLY A 160 -4.52 2.71 -18.51
CA GLY A 160 -4.90 1.47 -19.17
C GLY A 160 -4.86 0.24 -18.26
N ASP A 161 -5.05 0.41 -16.95
CA ASP A 161 -5.12 -0.66 -15.96
C ASP A 161 -6.35 -0.51 -15.09
N ASN A 162 -6.84 -1.64 -14.56
CA ASN A 162 -7.80 -1.58 -13.47
C ASN A 162 -7.12 -1.01 -12.23
N SER A 163 -7.79 -0.08 -11.57
CA SER A 163 -7.32 0.49 -10.30
C SER A 163 -8.46 0.61 -9.31
N PHE A 164 -8.12 0.67 -8.05
CA PHE A 164 -9.11 0.89 -7.00
C PHE A 164 -8.57 1.86 -5.94
N TYR A 165 -9.49 2.50 -5.27
CA TYR A 165 -9.26 3.37 -4.12
C TYR A 165 -10.23 2.99 -3.02
N LEU A 166 -9.72 2.88 -1.79
CA LEU A 166 -10.48 2.62 -0.58
C LEU A 166 -10.07 3.63 0.48
N GLU A 167 -11.04 4.20 1.17
CA GLU A 167 -10.82 5.18 2.24
C GLU A 167 -11.59 4.79 3.49
N TYR A 168 -10.92 4.81 4.62
CA TYR A 168 -11.42 4.33 5.90
C TYR A 168 -11.20 5.35 7.00
N SER A 169 -12.05 5.27 8.04
CA SER A 169 -11.67 5.70 9.37
C SER A 169 -11.29 4.47 10.18
N ILE A 170 -10.04 4.44 10.66
CA ILE A 170 -9.46 3.26 11.28
C ILE A 170 -8.45 3.66 12.37
N GLN A 171 -8.34 2.84 13.41
CA GLN A 171 -7.28 2.97 14.42
C GLN A 171 -6.08 2.11 14.01
N LEU A 172 -4.94 2.76 13.80
CA LEU A 172 -3.67 2.12 13.44
C LEU A 172 -2.57 2.67 14.35
N PRO A 173 -2.33 2.09 15.53
CA PRO A 173 -1.39 2.61 16.53
C PRO A 173 0.02 2.90 15.98
N VAL A 174 0.51 2.03 15.06
CA VAL A 174 1.82 2.22 14.41
C VAL A 174 1.83 3.50 13.58
N VAL A 175 0.79 3.75 12.80
CA VAL A 175 0.65 4.94 11.95
C VAL A 175 0.47 6.17 12.83
N ASN A 176 -0.40 6.09 13.85
CA ASN A 176 -0.66 7.18 14.78
C ASN A 176 0.62 7.66 15.48
N ARG A 177 1.47 6.73 15.91
CA ARG A 177 2.77 7.04 16.50
C ARG A 177 3.68 7.80 15.52
N ILE A 178 3.69 7.43 14.25
CA ILE A 178 4.46 8.13 13.22
C ILE A 178 3.89 9.53 12.96
N LEU A 179 2.57 9.67 12.98
CA LEU A 179 1.90 10.97 12.85
C LEU A 179 2.07 11.86 14.09
N GLY A 180 2.46 11.27 15.24
CA GLY A 180 2.62 12.00 16.51
C GLY A 180 1.28 12.29 17.19
N ILE A 181 0.28 11.43 17.00
CA ILE A 181 -1.06 11.53 17.59
C ILE A 181 -1.33 10.36 18.54
N ASP A 182 -2.40 10.48 19.34
CA ASP A 182 -2.80 9.44 20.27
C ASP A 182 -3.08 8.12 19.51
N GLU A 183 -2.51 7.01 20.00
CA GLU A 183 -2.60 5.70 19.37
C GLU A 183 -4.02 5.16 19.27
N SER A 184 -4.94 5.63 20.12
CA SER A 184 -6.36 5.26 20.10
C SER A 184 -7.22 6.08 19.15
N GLN A 185 -6.70 7.16 18.58
CA GLN A 185 -7.45 8.03 17.70
C GLN A 185 -7.68 7.38 16.34
N PRO A 186 -8.90 7.45 15.78
CA PRO A 186 -9.11 7.07 14.38
C PRO A 186 -8.48 8.09 13.44
N ILE A 187 -7.94 7.60 12.35
CA ILE A 187 -7.34 8.40 11.26
C ILE A 187 -8.06 8.12 9.96
N ASP A 188 -7.99 9.05 9.03
CA ASP A 188 -8.35 8.81 7.64
C ASP A 188 -7.21 8.04 6.98
N PHE A 189 -7.52 6.85 6.50
CA PHE A 189 -6.56 5.92 5.91
C PHE A 189 -7.02 5.50 4.52
N SER A 190 -6.16 5.67 3.55
CA SER A 190 -6.45 5.34 2.16
C SER A 190 -5.55 4.25 1.62
N ILE A 191 -6.09 3.45 0.71
CA ILE A 191 -5.38 2.45 -0.06
C ILE A 191 -5.67 2.69 -1.52
N PHE A 192 -4.63 2.86 -2.32
CA PHE A 192 -4.70 2.86 -3.76
C PHE A 192 -3.91 1.69 -4.31
N GLY A 193 -4.48 0.97 -5.28
CA GLY A 193 -3.84 -0.17 -5.89
C GLY A 193 -4.25 -0.37 -7.33
N HIS A 194 -3.37 -1.02 -8.09
CA HIS A 194 -3.62 -1.45 -9.45
C HIS A 194 -3.83 -2.96 -9.52
N ASP A 195 -4.58 -3.41 -10.53
CA ASP A 195 -4.65 -4.81 -10.90
C ASP A 195 -3.31 -5.30 -11.50
N GLU A 196 -3.09 -6.61 -11.50
CA GLU A 196 -1.80 -7.27 -11.71
C GLU A 196 -1.11 -7.05 -13.06
N SER A 197 -1.77 -6.44 -14.05
CA SER A 197 -1.21 -6.34 -15.40
C SER A 197 0.11 -5.58 -15.47
N LYS A 198 0.38 -4.68 -14.54
CA LYS A 198 1.61 -3.86 -14.47
C LYS A 198 2.50 -4.09 -13.24
N GLY A 199 2.34 -5.22 -12.52
CA GLY A 199 3.09 -5.52 -11.31
C GLY A 199 2.48 -4.93 -10.05
N PHE A 200 3.21 -5.10 -8.97
CA PHE A 200 2.79 -4.59 -7.68
C PHE A 200 3.06 -3.08 -7.62
N VAL A 201 2.00 -2.29 -7.50
CA VAL A 201 2.05 -0.86 -7.18
C VAL A 201 0.94 -0.59 -6.19
N TYR A 202 1.31 -0.35 -4.93
CA TYR A 202 0.36 -0.04 -3.87
C TYR A 202 0.81 1.17 -3.10
N GLU A 203 -0.14 2.04 -2.84
CA GLU A 203 0.03 3.24 -2.07
C GLU A 203 -0.90 3.20 -0.88
N ILE A 204 -0.39 3.53 0.28
CA ILE A 204 -1.21 3.80 1.45
C ILE A 204 -1.00 5.24 1.89
N GLY A 205 -2.09 5.88 2.28
CA GLY A 205 -2.09 7.23 2.82
C GLY A 205 -2.72 7.24 4.21
N ALA A 206 -2.23 8.10 5.07
CA ALA A 206 -2.83 8.37 6.37
C ALA A 206 -2.81 9.86 6.62
N GLN A 207 -3.93 10.41 7.09
CA GLN A 207 -4.09 11.84 7.32
C GLN A 207 -4.85 12.09 8.61
N GLN A 208 -4.49 13.17 9.27
CA GLN A 208 -5.26 13.75 10.36
C GLN A 208 -5.36 15.27 10.16
N ASP A 209 -6.59 15.81 10.27
CA ASP A 209 -6.92 17.23 10.32
C ASP A 209 -6.33 18.09 9.19
N ASN A 210 -6.12 17.54 8.00
CA ASN A 210 -5.51 18.20 6.84
C ASN A 210 -4.10 18.80 7.06
N ILE A 211 -3.46 18.52 8.19
CA ILE A 211 -2.18 19.14 8.59
C ILE A 211 -1.02 18.19 8.45
N THR A 212 -1.23 16.94 8.84
CA THR A 212 -0.18 15.91 8.80
C THR A 212 -0.60 14.79 7.88
N THR A 213 0.20 14.54 6.87
CA THR A 213 -0.01 13.46 5.91
C THR A 213 1.19 12.54 5.91
N LEU A 214 0.94 11.25 5.96
CA LEU A 214 1.91 10.20 5.76
C LEU A 214 1.46 9.36 4.56
N TRP A 215 2.40 9.06 3.69
CA TRP A 215 2.14 8.30 2.49
C TRP A 215 3.31 7.34 2.23
N GLU A 216 3.00 6.12 1.86
CA GLU A 216 4.00 5.10 1.51
C GLU A 216 3.60 4.37 0.24
N MET A 217 4.54 4.20 -0.67
CA MET A 217 4.36 3.45 -1.89
C MET A 217 5.44 2.38 -2.02
N ILE A 218 5.00 1.19 -2.41
CA ILE A 218 5.88 0.09 -2.78
C ILE A 218 5.60 -0.26 -4.22
N ARG A 219 6.66 -0.38 -5.02
CA ARG A 219 6.59 -0.69 -6.43
C ARG A 219 7.59 -1.77 -6.81
N GLU A 220 7.12 -2.79 -7.52
CA GLU A 220 7.96 -3.79 -8.15
C GLU A 220 8.78 -3.19 -9.31
N ILE A 221 10.06 -3.54 -9.40
CA ILE A 221 10.90 -3.26 -10.56
C ILE A 221 10.70 -4.38 -11.58
N ARG A 222 10.30 -4.02 -12.78
CA ARG A 222 10.16 -4.95 -13.91
C ARG A 222 11.40 -4.90 -14.79
N LYS A 223 11.76 -6.06 -15.33
CA LYS A 223 12.75 -6.20 -16.41
C LYS A 223 12.10 -5.95 -17.76
#